data_ca1392370f038965e83e5d5f45af7738
#
_entry.id   ca1392370f038965e83e5d5f45af7738
#
_cell.length_a   1.000
_cell.length_b   1.000
_cell.length_c   1.000
_cell.angle_alpha   90.00
_cell.angle_beta   90.00
_cell.angle_gamma   90.00
#
_symmetry.space_group_name_H-M   'P 1'
#
loop_
_entity.id
_entity.type
_entity.pdbx_description
1 polymer ?
#
loop_
_entity_poly.entity_id
_entity_poly.type
_entity_poly.pdbx_seq_one_letter_code
_entity_poly.pdbx_strand_id
1 'polypeptide(L)'
;MNTEAISQSQKFPISGYLKLTKPSIIYLLVLTAATAMFLADGFAGDLSNVIFGLFGIALIASSSAVINQILDVEIDSKMARTKNRPLVKGEITATNAKVFSGILLASGTILLLLFNNVLTLLLTLLTWAFYSFFYTKILKFAGTQNIVIGGLAGAMPPLLGWTAITLSLIHISEPTRPLG
;
A
#
# COMPACT_ATOMS: atom_id res chain seq x y z
N MET A 1 5.69 44.68 20.95
CA MET A 1 4.98 43.37 21.01
C MET A 1 4.89 42.91 19.57
N ASN A 2 5.68 41.86 19.25
CA ASN A 2 5.99 41.47 17.89
C ASN A 2 4.85 40.69 17.25
N THR A 3 4.24 41.24 16.22
CA THR A 3 3.20 40.65 15.36
C THR A 3 3.79 39.81 14.22
N GLU A 4 5.07 39.45 14.27
CA GLU A 4 5.78 38.72 13.20
C GLU A 4 5.76 37.16 13.37
N ALA A 5 5.12 36.65 14.41
CA ALA A 5 5.16 35.19 14.71
C ALA A 5 4.04 34.33 14.10
N ILE A 6 3.13 34.91 13.29
CA ILE A 6 1.91 34.19 12.82
C ILE A 6 1.93 33.85 11.32
N SER A 7 2.99 34.14 10.59
CA SER A 7 3.05 33.82 9.15
C SER A 7 4.19 32.88 8.80
N GLN A 8 4.33 31.76 9.53
CA GLN A 8 4.93 30.58 8.90
C GLN A 8 3.81 29.85 8.16
N SER A 9 3.57 30.27 6.92
CA SER A 9 2.87 29.48 5.91
C SER A 9 3.36 28.03 6.03
N GLN A 10 2.52 27.14 6.55
CA GLN A 10 2.75 25.70 6.50
C GLN A 10 2.79 25.31 5.02
N LYS A 11 3.97 25.42 4.39
CA LYS A 11 4.23 24.77 3.11
C LYS A 11 3.93 23.31 3.31
N PHE A 12 2.85 22.82 2.71
CA PHE A 12 2.54 21.38 2.67
C PHE A 12 3.80 20.66 2.18
N PRO A 13 4.51 19.90 3.01
CA PRO A 13 5.76 19.29 2.59
C PRO A 13 5.45 18.04 1.75
N ILE A 14 5.12 18.23 0.47
CA ILE A 14 4.82 17.14 -0.48
C ILE A 14 5.91 16.07 -0.41
N SER A 15 7.17 16.47 -0.32
CA SER A 15 8.30 15.55 -0.15
C SER A 15 8.21 14.72 1.15
N GLY A 16 7.65 15.28 2.22
CA GLY A 16 7.42 14.58 3.47
C GLY A 16 6.35 13.49 3.32
N TYR A 17 5.24 13.79 2.67
CA TYR A 17 4.18 12.82 2.40
C TYR A 17 4.67 11.69 1.49
N LEU A 18 5.46 11.98 0.45
CA LEU A 18 6.09 10.96 -0.38
C LEU A 18 7.03 10.05 0.43
N LYS A 19 7.80 10.60 1.37
CA LYS A 19 8.66 9.78 2.24
C LYS A 19 7.86 8.85 3.16
N LEU A 20 6.63 9.24 3.56
CA LEU A 20 5.75 8.37 4.34
C LEU A 20 5.31 7.12 3.58
N THR A 21 5.11 7.19 2.27
CA THR A 21 4.70 6.04 1.46
C THR A 21 5.82 5.03 1.21
N LYS A 22 7.08 5.33 1.56
CA LYS A 22 8.26 4.46 1.31
C LYS A 22 8.38 4.06 -0.17
N PRO A 23 8.58 4.99 -1.10
CA PRO A 23 8.47 4.75 -2.54
C PRO A 23 9.35 3.61 -3.06
N SER A 24 10.54 3.40 -2.49
CA SER A 24 11.45 2.30 -2.90
C SER A 24 10.83 0.92 -2.65
N ILE A 25 10.09 0.75 -1.54
CA ILE A 25 9.41 -0.50 -1.21
C ILE A 25 8.19 -0.69 -2.11
N ILE A 26 7.40 0.39 -2.31
CA ILE A 26 6.23 0.35 -3.19
C ILE A 26 6.64 0.03 -4.63
N TYR A 27 7.74 0.60 -5.13
CA TYR A 27 8.27 0.27 -6.46
C TYR A 27 8.57 -1.23 -6.61
N LEU A 28 9.26 -1.82 -5.65
CA LEU A 28 9.55 -3.26 -5.67
C LEU A 28 8.27 -4.10 -5.63
N LEU A 29 7.30 -3.72 -4.80
CA LEU A 29 6.01 -4.39 -4.68
C LEU A 29 5.23 -4.33 -5.99
N VAL A 30 5.16 -3.16 -6.62
CA VAL A 30 4.52 -2.98 -7.93
C VAL A 30 5.20 -3.80 -9.01
N LEU A 31 6.54 -3.82 -9.02
CA LEU A 31 7.31 -4.61 -9.98
C LEU A 31 7.00 -6.10 -9.86
N THR A 32 6.97 -6.65 -8.64
CA THR A 32 6.65 -8.07 -8.42
C THR A 32 5.20 -8.41 -8.75
N ALA A 33 4.25 -7.52 -8.46
CA ALA A 33 2.86 -7.69 -8.86
C ALA A 33 2.71 -7.64 -10.39
N ALA A 34 3.35 -6.67 -11.06
CA ALA A 34 3.34 -6.55 -12.52
C ALA A 34 3.96 -7.79 -13.21
N THR A 35 5.06 -8.33 -12.67
CA THR A 35 5.67 -9.57 -13.16
C THR A 35 4.70 -10.74 -13.05
N ALA A 36 3.97 -10.85 -11.93
CA ALA A 36 2.98 -11.91 -11.76
C ALA A 36 1.78 -11.75 -12.69
N MET A 37 1.32 -10.52 -12.94
CA MET A 37 0.28 -10.23 -13.94
C MET A 37 0.71 -10.67 -15.35
N PHE A 38 1.96 -10.36 -15.71
CA PHE A 38 2.53 -10.77 -17.00
C PHE A 38 2.63 -12.30 -17.14
N LEU A 39 3.09 -12.99 -16.09
CA LEU A 39 3.19 -14.45 -16.08
C LEU A 39 1.83 -15.14 -16.10
N ALA A 40 0.80 -14.50 -15.55
CA ALA A 40 -0.55 -15.06 -15.53
C ALA A 40 -1.18 -15.13 -16.91
N ASP A 41 -1.02 -14.08 -17.75
CA ASP A 41 -1.69 -13.99 -19.05
C ASP A 41 -0.97 -13.08 -20.07
N GLY A 42 0.30 -12.75 -19.87
CA GLY A 42 1.09 -11.95 -20.79
C GLY A 42 0.52 -10.55 -21.08
N PHE A 43 -0.29 -9.99 -20.16
CA PHE A 43 -1.08 -8.76 -20.37
C PHE A 43 -2.09 -8.84 -21.54
N ALA A 44 -2.54 -10.04 -21.91
CA ALA A 44 -3.54 -10.23 -22.96
C ALA A 44 -4.92 -9.65 -22.60
N GLY A 45 -5.17 -9.37 -21.32
CA GLY A 45 -6.38 -8.71 -20.84
C GLY A 45 -6.40 -7.20 -21.11
N ASP A 46 -7.45 -6.54 -20.59
CA ASP A 46 -7.59 -5.10 -20.70
C ASP A 46 -6.45 -4.37 -19.96
N LEU A 47 -5.67 -3.57 -20.70
CA LEU A 47 -4.55 -2.79 -20.17
C LEU A 47 -4.99 -1.85 -19.05
N SER A 48 -6.23 -1.38 -19.07
CA SER A 48 -6.78 -0.55 -18.00
C SER A 48 -6.85 -1.31 -16.67
N ASN A 49 -7.26 -2.59 -16.69
CA ASN A 49 -7.29 -3.44 -15.50
C ASN A 49 -5.89 -3.65 -14.90
N VAL A 50 -4.88 -3.82 -15.77
CA VAL A 50 -3.49 -3.93 -15.32
C VAL A 50 -3.01 -2.65 -14.67
N ILE A 51 -3.17 -1.52 -15.34
CA ILE A 51 -2.68 -0.22 -14.86
C ILE A 51 -3.39 0.17 -13.57
N PHE A 52 -4.72 0.19 -13.57
CA PHE A 52 -5.50 0.60 -12.39
C PHE A 52 -5.41 -0.42 -11.25
N GLY A 53 -5.23 -1.69 -11.55
CA GLY A 53 -4.94 -2.73 -10.57
C GLY A 53 -3.62 -2.48 -9.83
N LEU A 54 -2.55 -2.24 -10.57
CA LEU A 54 -1.24 -1.91 -10.00
C LEU A 54 -1.29 -0.62 -9.16
N PHE A 55 -1.97 0.43 -9.66
CA PHE A 55 -2.16 1.66 -8.92
C PHE A 55 -2.99 1.44 -7.65
N GLY A 56 -4.07 0.68 -7.71
CA GLY A 56 -4.90 0.37 -6.55
C GLY A 56 -4.12 -0.37 -5.45
N ILE A 57 -3.38 -1.42 -5.83
CA ILE A 57 -2.50 -2.18 -4.93
C ILE A 57 -1.44 -1.25 -4.32
N ALA A 58 -0.79 -0.39 -5.15
CA ALA A 58 0.24 0.53 -4.70
C ALA A 58 -0.29 1.56 -3.69
N LEU A 59 -1.49 2.10 -3.89
CA LEU A 59 -2.12 3.07 -2.99
C LEU A 59 -2.46 2.43 -1.64
N ILE A 60 -3.05 1.23 -1.63
CA ILE A 60 -3.38 0.50 -0.40
C ILE A 60 -2.10 0.13 0.36
N ALA A 61 -1.07 -0.34 -0.34
CA ALA A 61 0.23 -0.63 0.27
C ALA A 61 0.92 0.63 0.82
N SER A 62 0.80 1.77 0.12
CA SER A 62 1.29 3.07 0.61
C SER A 62 0.57 3.50 1.88
N SER A 63 -0.76 3.33 1.96
CA SER A 63 -1.54 3.55 3.18
C SER A 63 -1.00 2.72 4.35
N SER A 64 -0.73 1.44 4.12
CA SER A 64 -0.15 0.54 5.12
C SER A 64 1.21 1.03 5.62
N ALA A 65 2.08 1.51 4.73
CA ALA A 65 3.38 2.07 5.08
C ALA A 65 3.26 3.32 5.95
N VAL A 66 2.27 4.18 5.68
CA VAL A 66 1.98 5.37 6.50
C VAL A 66 1.51 4.97 7.90
N ILE A 67 0.55 4.03 8.03
CA ILE A 67 0.07 3.53 9.32
C ILE A 67 1.23 2.93 10.13
N ASN A 68 2.08 2.12 9.50
CA ASN A 68 3.26 1.57 10.15
C ASN A 68 4.15 2.67 10.74
N GLN A 69 4.41 3.77 10.01
CA GLN A 69 5.23 4.87 10.53
C GLN A 69 4.54 5.63 11.67
N ILE A 70 3.20 5.77 11.65
CA ILE A 70 2.45 6.39 12.75
C ILE A 70 2.59 5.58 14.04
N LEU A 71 2.48 4.26 13.94
CA LEU A 71 2.59 3.36 15.09
C LEU A 71 4.03 3.25 15.63
N ASP A 72 5.02 3.44 14.78
CA ASP A 72 6.43 3.30 15.09
C ASP A 72 7.11 4.59 15.56
N VAL A 73 6.44 5.73 15.63
CA VAL A 73 7.06 7.06 15.91
C VAL A 73 7.96 7.03 17.16
N GLU A 74 7.52 6.42 18.24
CA GLU A 74 8.29 6.36 19.47
C GLU A 74 9.57 5.53 19.32
N ILE A 75 9.49 4.39 18.64
CA ILE A 75 10.63 3.51 18.38
C ILE A 75 11.59 4.19 17.39
N ASP A 76 11.05 4.79 16.35
CA ASP A 76 11.82 5.49 15.32
C ASP A 76 12.61 6.67 15.88
N SER A 77 12.11 7.35 16.90
CA SER A 77 12.82 8.45 17.57
C SER A 77 14.09 8.00 18.30
N LYS A 78 14.13 6.75 18.74
CA LYS A 78 15.26 6.15 19.46
C LYS A 78 16.33 5.56 18.53
N MET A 79 16.02 5.39 17.25
CA MET A 79 16.90 4.73 16.28
C MET A 79 17.63 5.75 15.39
N ALA A 80 18.95 5.68 15.29
CA ALA A 80 19.78 6.59 14.49
C ALA A 80 19.35 6.68 13.00
N ARG A 81 18.91 5.55 12.41
CA ARG A 81 18.48 5.45 11.01
C ARG A 81 17.15 6.13 10.73
N THR A 82 16.23 6.15 11.71
CA THR A 82 14.83 6.56 11.51
C THR A 82 14.46 7.87 12.19
N LYS A 83 15.33 8.43 13.03
CA LYS A 83 15.12 9.72 13.73
C LYS A 83 14.83 10.91 12.79
N ASN A 84 15.21 10.79 11.52
CA ASN A 84 15.01 11.81 10.51
C ASN A 84 13.68 11.67 9.71
N ARG A 85 12.79 10.75 10.11
CA ARG A 85 11.47 10.59 9.47
C ARG A 85 10.58 11.81 9.71
N PRO A 86 9.74 12.20 8.74
CA PRO A 86 8.88 13.39 8.85
C PRO A 86 8.00 13.43 10.09
N LEU A 87 7.44 12.28 10.49
CA LEU A 87 6.62 12.15 11.70
C LEU A 87 7.44 12.34 12.98
N VAL A 88 8.65 11.81 13.04
CA VAL A 88 9.54 11.95 14.20
C VAL A 88 10.02 13.40 14.35
N LYS A 89 10.29 14.09 13.24
CA LYS A 89 10.68 15.50 13.22
C LYS A 89 9.51 16.47 13.46
N GLY A 90 8.27 15.98 13.48
CA GLY A 90 7.10 16.85 13.59
C GLY A 90 6.78 17.65 12.33
N GLU A 91 7.42 17.36 11.18
CA GLU A 91 7.13 18.00 9.88
C GLU A 91 5.70 17.71 9.42
N ILE A 92 5.16 16.56 9.81
CA ILE A 92 3.79 16.11 9.55
C ILE A 92 3.18 15.64 10.87
N THR A 93 1.99 16.12 11.20
CA THR A 93 1.28 15.67 12.39
C THR A 93 0.71 14.27 12.20
N ALA A 94 0.57 13.50 13.29
CA ALA A 94 -0.03 12.17 13.24
C ALA A 94 -1.47 12.21 12.68
N THR A 95 -2.23 13.28 12.97
CA THR A 95 -3.58 13.47 12.43
C THR A 95 -3.57 13.61 10.92
N ASN A 96 -2.71 14.48 10.37
CA ASN A 96 -2.60 14.66 8.92
C ASN A 96 -2.12 13.38 8.23
N ALA A 97 -1.20 12.64 8.84
CA ALA A 97 -0.76 11.35 8.32
C ALA A 97 -1.89 10.30 8.32
N LYS A 98 -2.75 10.27 9.35
CA LYS A 98 -3.94 9.38 9.38
C LYS A 98 -4.92 9.73 8.27
N VAL A 99 -5.22 11.01 8.07
CA VAL A 99 -6.11 11.48 6.98
C VAL A 99 -5.53 11.10 5.64
N PHE A 100 -4.24 11.34 5.43
CA PHE A 100 -3.54 10.96 4.20
C PHE A 100 -3.59 9.45 3.94
N SER A 101 -3.34 8.63 4.95
CA SER A 101 -3.48 7.17 4.86
C SER A 101 -4.90 6.75 4.50
N GLY A 102 -5.92 7.39 5.10
CA GLY A 102 -7.33 7.13 4.77
C GLY A 102 -7.68 7.46 3.32
N ILE A 103 -7.17 8.58 2.79
CA ILE A 103 -7.35 8.97 1.38
C ILE A 103 -6.71 7.93 0.45
N LEU A 104 -5.47 7.49 0.75
CA LEU A 104 -4.78 6.47 -0.04
C LEU A 104 -5.55 5.14 -0.04
N LEU A 105 -6.04 4.71 1.14
CA LEU A 105 -6.83 3.48 1.27
C LEU A 105 -8.13 3.56 0.46
N ALA A 106 -8.89 4.65 0.62
CA ALA A 106 -10.16 4.84 -0.08
C ALA A 106 -9.96 4.89 -1.60
N SER A 107 -8.98 5.66 -2.09
CA SER A 107 -8.67 5.77 -3.51
C SER A 107 -8.25 4.42 -4.11
N GLY A 108 -7.38 3.67 -3.43
CA GLY A 108 -6.96 2.34 -3.89
C GLY A 108 -8.11 1.33 -3.89
N THR A 109 -8.98 1.37 -2.87
CA THR A 109 -10.18 0.53 -2.79
C THR A 109 -11.15 0.81 -3.95
N ILE A 110 -11.41 2.08 -4.26
CA ILE A 110 -12.27 2.49 -5.38
C ILE A 110 -11.68 1.98 -6.70
N LEU A 111 -10.37 2.14 -6.94
CA LEU A 111 -9.74 1.66 -8.17
C LEU A 111 -9.88 0.14 -8.32
N LEU A 112 -9.62 -0.63 -7.26
CA LEU A 112 -9.76 -2.08 -7.32
C LEU A 112 -11.22 -2.53 -7.50
N LEU A 113 -12.19 -1.82 -6.94
CA LEU A 113 -13.62 -2.10 -7.15
C LEU A 113 -14.08 -1.85 -8.57
N LEU A 114 -13.56 -0.81 -9.22
CA LEU A 114 -14.00 -0.40 -10.55
C LEU A 114 -13.32 -1.18 -11.68
N PHE A 115 -12.05 -1.57 -11.50
CA PHE A 115 -11.22 -2.10 -12.58
C PHE A 115 -10.72 -3.53 -12.35
N ASN A 116 -10.93 -4.10 -11.16
CA ASN A 116 -10.50 -5.46 -10.85
C ASN A 116 -11.63 -6.29 -10.24
N ASN A 117 -11.29 -7.42 -9.66
CA ASN A 117 -12.24 -8.33 -9.05
C ASN A 117 -12.29 -8.20 -7.52
N VAL A 118 -13.40 -8.62 -6.93
CA VAL A 118 -13.66 -8.55 -5.49
C VAL A 118 -12.63 -9.36 -4.70
N LEU A 119 -12.14 -10.49 -5.23
CA LEU A 119 -11.15 -11.32 -4.54
C LEU A 119 -9.82 -10.58 -4.39
N THR A 120 -9.32 -9.93 -5.44
CA THR A 120 -8.10 -9.10 -5.38
C THR A 120 -8.26 -7.98 -4.37
N LEU A 121 -9.41 -7.30 -4.34
CA LEU A 121 -9.70 -6.30 -3.35
C LEU A 121 -9.66 -6.86 -1.93
N LEU A 122 -10.36 -7.96 -1.66
CA LEU A 122 -10.40 -8.58 -0.32
C LEU A 122 -9.02 -9.03 0.14
N LEU A 123 -8.24 -9.67 -0.72
CA LEU A 123 -6.87 -10.10 -0.41
C LEU A 123 -5.96 -8.89 -0.15
N THR A 124 -6.10 -7.81 -0.92
CA THR A 124 -5.32 -6.58 -0.72
C THR A 124 -5.67 -5.91 0.61
N LEU A 125 -6.95 -5.81 0.96
CA LEU A 125 -7.40 -5.26 2.24
C LEU A 125 -7.00 -6.15 3.42
N LEU A 126 -7.06 -7.47 3.26
CA LEU A 126 -6.58 -8.41 4.27
C LEU A 126 -5.08 -8.24 4.52
N THR A 127 -4.30 -8.12 3.46
CA THR A 127 -2.85 -7.87 3.54
C THR A 127 -2.56 -6.53 4.21
N TRP A 128 -3.31 -5.48 3.87
CA TRP A 128 -3.22 -4.17 4.49
C TRP A 128 -3.50 -4.24 6.00
N ALA A 129 -4.59 -4.90 6.41
CA ALA A 129 -4.96 -5.05 7.81
C ALA A 129 -3.92 -5.88 8.59
N PHE A 130 -3.47 -6.99 7.98
CA PHE A 130 -2.45 -7.84 8.57
C PHE A 130 -1.14 -7.09 8.81
N TYR A 131 -0.64 -6.36 7.81
CA TYR A 131 0.62 -5.62 7.94
C TYR A 131 0.48 -4.42 8.87
N SER A 132 -0.61 -3.63 8.77
CA SER A 132 -0.79 -2.40 9.53
C SER A 132 -0.98 -2.65 11.02
N PHE A 133 -1.72 -3.70 11.39
CA PHE A 133 -2.08 -3.95 12.78
C PHE A 133 -1.37 -5.16 13.36
N PHE A 134 -1.49 -6.31 12.70
CA PHE A 134 -1.00 -7.55 13.28
C PHE A 134 0.52 -7.61 13.31
N TYR A 135 1.17 -7.35 12.18
CA TYR A 135 2.62 -7.32 12.11
C TYR A 135 3.20 -6.18 12.97
N THR A 136 2.69 -4.97 12.84
CA THR A 136 3.30 -3.80 13.49
C THR A 136 3.14 -3.82 15.01
N LYS A 137 1.98 -4.26 15.55
CA LYS A 137 1.71 -4.23 16.99
C LYS A 137 2.13 -5.50 17.71
N ILE A 138 2.04 -6.66 17.09
CA ILE A 138 2.18 -7.95 17.78
C ILE A 138 3.47 -8.64 17.36
N LEU A 139 3.62 -8.92 16.07
CA LEU A 139 4.71 -9.76 15.58
C LEU A 139 6.08 -9.11 15.67
N LYS A 140 6.17 -7.81 15.49
CA LYS A 140 7.45 -7.08 15.57
C LYS A 140 8.20 -7.32 16.87
N PHE A 141 7.50 -7.64 17.95
CA PHE A 141 8.03 -7.89 19.28
C PHE A 141 8.09 -9.38 19.68
N ALA A 142 7.61 -10.28 18.82
CA ALA A 142 7.44 -11.70 19.12
C ALA A 142 8.68 -12.59 18.86
N GLY A 143 9.91 -12.00 18.82
CA GLY A 143 11.16 -12.75 18.66
C GLY A 143 11.53 -13.05 17.21
N THR A 144 12.35 -14.08 16.95
CA THR A 144 12.93 -14.38 15.63
C THR A 144 11.91 -14.81 14.56
N GLN A 145 10.74 -15.31 14.96
CA GLN A 145 9.68 -15.72 14.03
C GLN A 145 9.00 -14.54 13.31
N ASN A 146 9.19 -13.30 13.78
CA ASN A 146 8.64 -12.11 13.15
C ASN A 146 9.10 -11.93 11.69
N ILE A 147 10.33 -12.37 11.37
CA ILE A 147 10.92 -12.28 10.02
C ILE A 147 10.17 -13.20 9.06
N VAL A 148 9.88 -14.43 9.48
CA VAL A 148 9.18 -15.43 8.64
C VAL A 148 7.74 -14.98 8.37
N ILE A 149 7.02 -14.55 9.40
CA ILE A 149 5.63 -14.13 9.28
C ILE A 149 5.52 -12.75 8.57
N GLY A 150 6.48 -11.84 8.80
CA GLY A 150 6.60 -10.60 8.03
C GLY A 150 6.88 -10.83 6.54
N GLY A 151 7.62 -11.91 6.23
CA GLY A 151 7.85 -12.38 4.87
C GLY A 151 6.57 -12.77 4.14
N LEU A 152 5.55 -13.26 4.84
CA LEU A 152 4.24 -13.59 4.25
C LEU A 152 3.59 -12.35 3.60
N ALA A 153 3.58 -11.21 4.29
CA ALA A 153 3.08 -9.97 3.71
C ALA A 153 3.90 -9.52 2.49
N GLY A 154 5.22 -9.76 2.51
CA GLY A 154 6.11 -9.51 1.38
C GLY A 154 5.90 -10.45 0.19
N ALA A 155 5.34 -11.64 0.41
CA ALA A 155 5.01 -12.61 -0.64
C ALA A 155 3.62 -12.40 -1.26
N MET A 156 2.78 -11.53 -0.69
CA MET A 156 1.43 -11.26 -1.20
C MET A 156 1.39 -10.54 -2.57
N PRO A 157 2.30 -9.59 -2.91
CA PRO A 157 2.21 -8.86 -4.18
C PRO A 157 2.14 -9.74 -5.43
N PRO A 158 2.93 -10.80 -5.61
CA PRO A 158 2.77 -11.73 -6.72
C PRO A 158 1.39 -12.40 -6.75
N LEU A 159 0.85 -12.81 -5.60
CA LEU A 159 -0.47 -13.39 -5.52
C LEU A 159 -1.56 -12.40 -5.91
N LEU A 160 -1.46 -11.15 -5.43
CA LEU A 160 -2.39 -10.08 -5.79
C LEU A 160 -2.36 -9.76 -7.29
N GLY A 161 -1.18 -9.72 -7.88
CA GLY A 161 -1.01 -9.55 -9.33
C GLY A 161 -1.65 -10.69 -10.11
N TRP A 162 -1.39 -11.92 -9.72
CA TRP A 162 -1.98 -13.11 -10.36
C TRP A 162 -3.51 -13.08 -10.29
N THR A 163 -4.10 -12.87 -9.12
CA THR A 163 -5.56 -12.85 -8.94
C THR A 163 -6.24 -11.71 -9.68
N ALA A 164 -5.56 -10.56 -9.81
CA ALA A 164 -6.11 -9.41 -10.52
C ALA A 164 -6.37 -9.70 -12.01
N ILE A 165 -5.56 -10.55 -12.63
CA ILE A 165 -5.68 -10.91 -14.05
C ILE A 165 -6.51 -12.17 -14.25
N THR A 166 -6.20 -13.28 -13.56
CA THR A 166 -6.82 -14.58 -13.82
C THR A 166 -8.33 -14.59 -13.57
N LEU A 167 -8.81 -13.92 -12.52
CA LEU A 167 -10.24 -13.87 -12.21
C LEU A 167 -10.99 -12.85 -13.06
N SER A 168 -10.32 -11.82 -13.56
CA SER A 168 -10.92 -10.91 -14.55
C SER A 168 -11.25 -11.64 -15.85
N LEU A 169 -10.44 -12.59 -16.28
CA LEU A 169 -10.64 -13.37 -17.50
C LEU A 169 -11.77 -14.40 -17.38
N ILE A 170 -11.98 -14.99 -16.20
CA ILE A 170 -13.09 -15.93 -16.00
C ILE A 170 -14.44 -15.28 -16.26
N HIS A 171 -14.60 -14.00 -15.88
CA HIS A 171 -15.84 -13.26 -16.14
C HIS A 171 -16.03 -12.83 -17.61
N ILE A 172 -14.96 -12.74 -18.41
CA ILE A 172 -15.03 -12.33 -19.81
C ILE A 172 -15.22 -13.54 -20.74
N SER A 173 -14.71 -14.70 -20.37
CA SER A 173 -14.70 -15.88 -21.27
C SER A 173 -15.95 -16.78 -21.15
N GLU A 174 -16.78 -16.63 -20.11
CA GLU A 174 -17.97 -17.48 -19.94
C GLU A 174 -19.20 -17.13 -20.81
N PRO A 175 -19.45 -15.90 -21.28
CA PRO A 175 -20.70 -15.62 -22.00
C PRO A 175 -20.73 -16.08 -23.48
N THR A 176 -19.64 -16.56 -24.05
CA THR A 176 -19.56 -16.77 -25.50
C THR A 176 -19.24 -18.20 -25.95
N ARG A 177 -19.39 -19.20 -25.08
CA ARG A 177 -19.30 -20.59 -25.54
C ARG A 177 -20.66 -21.01 -26.10
N PRO A 178 -20.87 -21.04 -27.44
CA PRO A 178 -22.07 -21.63 -28.03
C PRO A 178 -22.03 -23.12 -27.65
N LEU A 179 -23.11 -23.59 -27.05
CA LEU A 179 -23.38 -25.01 -26.94
C LEU A 179 -23.56 -25.54 -28.35
N GLY A 180 -22.50 -26.08 -28.93
CA GLY A 180 -22.52 -26.85 -30.16
C GLY A 180 -22.46 -28.34 -29.84
#